data_8c0bcc2ba2dea3ccfeac61fb32cf3d67
#
_entry.id   8c0bcc2ba2dea3ccfeac61fb32cf3d67
#
_cell.length_a   1.000
_cell.length_b   1.000
_cell.length_c   1.000
_cell.angle_alpha   90.00
_cell.angle_beta   90.00
_cell.angle_gamma   90.00
#
_symmetry.space_group_name_H-M   'P 1'
#
loop_
_entity.id
_entity.type
_entity.pdbx_description
1 polymer ?
#
loop_
_entity_poly.entity_id
_entity_poly.type
_entity_poly.pdbx_seq_one_letter_code
_entity_poly.pdbx_strand_id
1 'polypeptide(L)'
;MRIAVVNNFFPPRVGGSAHMSASLAAQFVEAGHEVLAITAAYGEAPAEEERDGYRVVRLPAVKMPQIGLSIDFDMSFASLRPGNWRRLWKLLEEFKPDAIHLHGQFFDLSWLAGIWARRHGVPTLLTIHTLLISDNKLYGGVFRLLDAVLVRPMLAYIKPRYVILDKLGVDYCVERYGTSDANSEYFPIAVDTGHFAKPVTKDVRAEHEIGDAPLIVSLGHVIPLRNRLPLIEALPSILDRHPGVRVVVVGRVYHDAFLKRAAELGVSDALVVTGAVPKEDVPAYFAAADIVTHDLNGGCGTASLEAMLSGTATIASVTEDNYPGIELRNGENVLLVRPDDSEAVARTVIELLDDPDRRALIAQRESELVRSNFGLDVVAEEHLRTFEKLVSEADVLR
;
A
#
# COMPACT_ATOMS: atom_id res chain seq x y z
N MET A 1 -17.25 -17.83 -9.55
CA MET A 1 -15.94 -18.56 -9.56
C MET A 1 -15.55 -18.93 -8.14
N ARG A 2 -14.72 -19.94 -8.00
CA ARG A 2 -13.99 -20.25 -6.75
C ARG A 2 -12.58 -19.68 -6.85
N ILE A 3 -12.24 -18.76 -5.97
CA ILE A 3 -10.96 -18.02 -6.01
C ILE A 3 -10.16 -18.35 -4.74
N ALA A 4 -8.96 -18.92 -4.89
CA ALA A 4 -8.06 -19.08 -3.76
C ALA A 4 -7.13 -17.84 -3.64
N VAL A 5 -7.11 -17.19 -2.49
CA VAL A 5 -6.22 -16.07 -2.19
C VAL A 5 -5.08 -16.58 -1.31
N VAL A 6 -3.85 -16.48 -1.81
CA VAL A 6 -2.66 -17.04 -1.13
C VAL A 6 -1.65 -15.92 -0.84
N ASN A 7 -1.43 -15.67 0.46
CA ASN A 7 -0.49 -14.67 0.92
C ASN A 7 0.19 -15.13 2.23
N ASN A 8 1.50 -15.01 2.35
CA ASN A 8 2.17 -15.28 3.63
C ASN A 8 1.71 -14.33 4.76
N PHE A 9 1.21 -13.16 4.40
CA PHE A 9 0.78 -12.13 5.32
C PHE A 9 -0.72 -11.89 5.21
N PHE A 10 -1.42 -12.03 6.33
CA PHE A 10 -2.86 -11.87 6.40
C PHE A 10 -3.27 -11.36 7.79
N PRO A 11 -4.38 -10.62 7.94
CA PRO A 11 -4.82 -10.19 9.27
C PRO A 11 -4.96 -11.36 10.26
N PRO A 12 -4.63 -11.15 11.56
CA PRO A 12 -4.42 -9.87 12.25
C PRO A 12 -3.03 -9.23 12.06
N ARG A 13 -2.19 -9.78 11.20
CA ARG A 13 -0.90 -9.15 10.89
C ARG A 13 -1.13 -7.81 10.18
N VAL A 14 -0.50 -6.75 10.71
CA VAL A 14 -0.55 -5.41 10.12
C VAL A 14 0.43 -5.31 8.96
N GLY A 15 -0.01 -4.76 7.83
CA GLY A 15 0.82 -4.51 6.64
C GLY A 15 -0.02 -4.31 5.39
N GLY A 16 0.50 -3.56 4.43
CA GLY A 16 -0.22 -3.19 3.20
C GLY A 16 -0.71 -4.41 2.42
N SER A 17 0.17 -5.40 2.14
CA SER A 17 -0.23 -6.60 1.41
C SER A 17 -1.21 -7.48 2.18
N ALA A 18 -1.10 -7.53 3.52
CA ALA A 18 -2.03 -8.29 4.35
C ALA A 18 -3.44 -7.69 4.31
N HIS A 19 -3.54 -6.37 4.43
CA HIS A 19 -4.84 -5.69 4.34
C HIS A 19 -5.41 -5.75 2.92
N MET A 20 -4.61 -5.48 1.89
CA MET A 20 -5.07 -5.53 0.51
C MET A 20 -5.61 -6.90 0.12
N SER A 21 -4.89 -7.99 0.45
CA SER A 21 -5.35 -9.35 0.13
C SER A 21 -6.64 -9.72 0.85
N ALA A 22 -6.82 -9.28 2.11
CA ALA A 22 -8.05 -9.53 2.87
C ALA A 22 -9.22 -8.70 2.33
N SER A 23 -9.00 -7.42 2.01
CA SER A 23 -10.02 -6.54 1.47
C SER A 23 -10.49 -6.99 0.09
N LEU A 24 -9.56 -7.40 -0.80
CA LEU A 24 -9.92 -7.97 -2.10
C LEU A 24 -10.69 -9.29 -1.95
N ALA A 25 -10.29 -10.16 -1.01
CA ALA A 25 -11.02 -11.39 -0.72
C ALA A 25 -12.48 -11.13 -0.31
N ALA A 26 -12.71 -10.11 0.55
CA ALA A 26 -14.05 -9.68 0.94
C ALA A 26 -14.86 -9.15 -0.26
N GLN A 27 -14.26 -8.31 -1.11
CA GLN A 27 -14.91 -7.80 -2.31
C GLN A 27 -15.27 -8.92 -3.31
N PHE A 28 -14.43 -9.94 -3.45
CA PHE A 28 -14.76 -11.09 -4.29
C PHE A 28 -15.98 -11.85 -3.76
N VAL A 29 -16.12 -11.97 -2.42
CA VAL A 29 -17.32 -12.56 -1.80
C VAL A 29 -18.55 -11.68 -2.03
N GLU A 30 -18.45 -10.38 -1.84
CA GLU A 30 -19.55 -9.42 -2.10
C GLU A 30 -20.00 -9.48 -3.56
N ALA A 31 -19.09 -9.74 -4.50
CA ALA A 31 -19.38 -9.97 -5.91
C ALA A 31 -19.96 -11.38 -6.23
N GLY A 32 -20.22 -12.21 -5.20
CA GLY A 32 -20.85 -13.52 -5.35
C GLY A 32 -19.90 -14.66 -5.68
N HIS A 33 -18.61 -14.51 -5.42
CA HIS A 33 -17.62 -15.58 -5.62
C HIS A 33 -17.35 -16.33 -4.31
N GLU A 34 -17.00 -17.61 -4.42
CA GLU A 34 -16.54 -18.42 -3.28
C GLU A 34 -15.03 -18.22 -3.09
N VAL A 35 -14.61 -17.87 -1.87
CA VAL A 35 -13.22 -17.52 -1.60
C VAL A 35 -12.63 -18.39 -0.48
N LEU A 36 -11.39 -18.86 -0.70
CA LEU A 36 -10.54 -19.49 0.31
C LEU A 36 -9.25 -18.72 0.47
N ALA A 37 -8.98 -18.17 1.64
CA ALA A 37 -7.70 -17.56 1.97
C ALA A 37 -6.75 -18.56 2.64
N ILE A 38 -5.52 -18.69 2.11
CA ILE A 38 -4.48 -19.55 2.68
C ILE A 38 -3.28 -18.68 3.04
N THR A 39 -2.84 -18.72 4.30
CA THR A 39 -1.79 -17.86 4.82
C THR A 39 -0.86 -18.58 5.80
N ALA A 40 0.23 -17.92 6.20
CA ALA A 40 1.10 -18.39 7.26
C ALA A 40 0.54 -18.02 8.65
N ALA A 41 0.71 -18.90 9.62
CA ALA A 41 0.31 -18.64 11.01
C ALA A 41 1.04 -17.42 11.57
N TYR A 42 0.33 -16.60 12.34
CA TYR A 42 0.85 -15.39 12.95
C TYR A 42 0.26 -15.17 14.35
N GLY A 43 1.13 -14.99 15.34
CA GLY A 43 0.72 -14.78 16.73
C GLY A 43 -0.20 -15.89 17.26
N GLU A 44 -1.25 -15.49 17.95
CA GLU A 44 -2.26 -16.39 18.52
C GLU A 44 -3.51 -16.51 17.61
N ALA A 45 -3.43 -16.04 16.37
CA ALA A 45 -4.54 -16.14 15.43
C ALA A 45 -4.95 -17.61 15.22
N PRO A 46 -6.27 -17.92 15.16
CA PRO A 46 -6.75 -19.28 15.00
C PRO A 46 -6.24 -19.91 13.70
N ALA A 47 -6.01 -21.24 13.73
CA ALA A 47 -5.55 -21.98 12.54
C ALA A 47 -6.57 -21.92 11.39
N GLU A 48 -7.84 -21.81 11.72
CA GLU A 48 -8.96 -21.66 10.78
C GLU A 48 -9.99 -20.70 11.36
N GLU A 49 -10.56 -19.84 10.52
CA GLU A 49 -11.67 -18.95 10.86
C GLU A 49 -12.53 -18.64 9.63
N GLU A 50 -13.78 -18.29 9.88
CA GLU A 50 -14.63 -17.60 8.90
C GLU A 50 -14.48 -16.09 9.11
N ARG A 51 -14.27 -15.37 8.01
CA ARG A 51 -14.08 -13.94 8.01
C ARG A 51 -14.76 -13.32 6.78
N ASP A 52 -15.61 -12.33 6.99
CA ASP A 52 -16.26 -11.58 5.89
C ASP A 52 -16.86 -12.49 4.79
N GLY A 53 -17.43 -13.64 5.21
CA GLY A 53 -18.07 -14.61 4.31
C GLY A 53 -17.12 -15.57 3.59
N TYR A 54 -15.83 -15.62 3.94
CA TYR A 54 -14.88 -16.59 3.40
C TYR A 54 -14.06 -17.29 4.48
N ARG A 55 -13.61 -18.50 4.16
CA ARG A 55 -12.75 -19.29 5.04
C ARG A 55 -11.28 -18.87 4.94
N VAL A 56 -10.63 -18.68 6.10
CA VAL A 56 -9.19 -18.43 6.22
C VAL A 56 -8.52 -19.64 6.85
N VAL A 57 -7.49 -20.17 6.22
CA VAL A 57 -6.67 -21.27 6.75
C VAL A 57 -5.23 -20.82 6.93
N ARG A 58 -4.72 -20.93 8.16
CA ARG A 58 -3.35 -20.57 8.53
C ARG A 58 -2.49 -21.83 8.68
N LEU A 59 -1.43 -21.89 7.87
CA LEU A 59 -0.47 -22.98 7.94
C LEU A 59 0.61 -22.66 8.97
N PRO A 60 1.00 -23.61 9.84
CA PRO A 60 2.12 -23.42 10.76
C PRO A 60 3.36 -22.92 10.04
N ALA A 61 4.02 -21.90 10.57
CA ALA A 61 5.16 -21.27 9.92
C ALA A 61 6.36 -21.18 10.85
N VAL A 62 7.56 -21.08 10.28
CA VAL A 62 8.80 -20.82 10.99
C VAL A 62 9.12 -19.34 10.82
N LYS A 63 9.21 -18.62 11.93
CA LYS A 63 9.65 -17.23 11.96
C LYS A 63 11.16 -17.20 11.72
N MET A 64 11.60 -16.43 10.74
CA MET A 64 13.02 -16.23 10.48
C MET A 64 13.63 -15.27 11.51
N PRO A 65 14.84 -15.54 12.00
CA PRO A 65 15.53 -14.59 12.85
C PRO A 65 15.81 -13.30 12.06
N GLN A 66 15.70 -12.17 12.73
CA GLN A 66 16.10 -10.87 12.16
C GLN A 66 17.63 -10.80 12.14
N ILE A 67 18.23 -11.03 10.99
CA ILE A 67 19.68 -10.99 10.78
C ILE A 67 20.09 -9.67 10.12
N GLY A 68 19.80 -8.52 10.75
CA GLY A 68 20.39 -7.22 10.35
C GLY A 68 20.32 -6.83 8.85
N LEU A 69 19.72 -7.65 8.01
CA LEU A 69 19.27 -7.30 6.69
C LEU A 69 18.10 -6.34 6.90
N SER A 70 18.14 -5.16 6.35
CA SER A 70 17.20 -4.03 6.56
C SER A 70 15.73 -4.32 6.20
N ILE A 71 15.25 -5.50 6.53
CA ILE A 71 13.86 -5.91 6.41
C ILE A 71 13.27 -5.81 7.82
N ASP A 72 12.65 -4.67 8.11
CA ASP A 72 12.06 -4.36 9.43
C ASP A 72 10.75 -5.14 9.72
N PHE A 73 10.47 -6.21 8.98
CA PHE A 73 9.29 -7.02 9.22
C PHE A 73 9.63 -8.50 9.44
N ASP A 74 8.83 -9.14 10.29
CA ASP A 74 8.95 -10.56 10.59
C ASP A 74 8.66 -11.43 9.36
N MET A 75 9.65 -12.10 8.85
CA MET A 75 9.47 -13.09 7.78
C MET A 75 9.10 -14.44 8.38
N SER A 76 8.02 -15.04 7.86
CA SER A 76 7.55 -16.37 8.26
C SER A 76 7.36 -17.24 7.02
N PHE A 77 7.99 -18.42 7.03
CA PHE A 77 7.92 -19.39 5.94
C PHE A 77 7.19 -20.65 6.39
N ALA A 78 6.15 -21.01 5.67
CA ALA A 78 5.34 -22.19 5.92
C ALA A 78 5.99 -23.45 5.33
N SER A 79 6.73 -23.35 4.22
CA SER A 79 7.40 -24.47 3.55
C SER A 79 8.47 -25.16 4.42
N LEU A 80 9.02 -24.43 5.40
CA LEU A 80 10.00 -24.94 6.35
C LEU A 80 9.40 -25.91 7.39
N ARG A 81 8.06 -26.02 7.46
CA ARG A 81 7.38 -27.03 8.30
C ARG A 81 7.05 -28.28 7.47
N PRO A 82 7.51 -29.46 7.91
CA PRO A 82 7.19 -30.71 7.24
C PRO A 82 5.67 -30.91 7.06
N GLY A 83 5.26 -31.31 5.87
CA GLY A 83 3.86 -31.59 5.56
C GLY A 83 2.98 -30.42 5.13
N ASN A 84 3.42 -29.16 5.34
CA ASN A 84 2.61 -28.01 4.94
C ASN A 84 2.34 -27.92 3.43
N TRP A 85 3.29 -28.28 2.60
CA TRP A 85 3.08 -28.30 1.16
C TRP A 85 2.01 -29.34 0.74
N ARG A 86 1.96 -30.51 1.42
CA ARG A 86 0.88 -31.50 1.22
C ARG A 86 -0.46 -30.98 1.72
N ARG A 87 -0.46 -30.29 2.87
CA ARG A 87 -1.68 -29.68 3.43
C ARG A 87 -2.24 -28.57 2.52
N LEU A 88 -1.37 -27.69 2.00
CA LEU A 88 -1.75 -26.66 1.05
C LEU A 88 -2.35 -27.27 -0.22
N TRP A 89 -1.67 -28.28 -0.79
CA TRP A 89 -2.16 -28.92 -2.01
C TRP A 89 -3.48 -29.63 -1.77
N LYS A 90 -3.66 -30.31 -0.64
CA LYS A 90 -4.92 -30.93 -0.25
C LYS A 90 -6.05 -29.89 -0.15
N LEU A 91 -5.79 -28.73 0.47
CA LEU A 91 -6.76 -27.62 0.54
C LEU A 91 -7.18 -27.14 -0.86
N LEU A 92 -6.23 -26.98 -1.78
CA LEU A 92 -6.51 -26.60 -3.16
C LEU A 92 -7.26 -27.68 -3.94
N GLU A 93 -6.92 -28.97 -3.73
CA GLU A 93 -7.64 -30.12 -4.33
C GLU A 93 -9.07 -30.22 -3.83
N GLU A 94 -9.33 -29.97 -2.54
CA GLU A 94 -10.67 -29.97 -1.94
C GLU A 94 -11.48 -28.76 -2.40
N PHE A 95 -10.87 -27.57 -2.41
CA PHE A 95 -11.54 -26.33 -2.80
C PHE A 95 -11.79 -26.24 -4.31
N LYS A 96 -10.91 -26.81 -5.13
CA LYS A 96 -10.96 -26.81 -6.61
C LYS A 96 -11.10 -25.37 -7.16
N PRO A 97 -10.14 -24.51 -6.94
CA PRO A 97 -10.22 -23.13 -7.41
C PRO A 97 -10.26 -23.04 -8.93
N ASP A 98 -11.09 -22.14 -9.45
CA ASP A 98 -11.10 -21.78 -10.86
C ASP A 98 -9.92 -20.85 -11.19
N ALA A 99 -9.48 -20.03 -10.21
CA ALA A 99 -8.30 -19.16 -10.30
C ALA A 99 -7.62 -19.01 -8.94
N ILE A 100 -6.33 -18.64 -8.93
CA ILE A 100 -5.57 -18.38 -7.72
C ILE A 100 -4.95 -16.99 -7.76
N HIS A 101 -5.22 -16.19 -6.72
CA HIS A 101 -4.58 -14.91 -6.47
C HIS A 101 -3.38 -15.10 -5.55
N LEU A 102 -2.19 -14.90 -6.06
CA LEU A 102 -0.92 -14.98 -5.34
C LEU A 102 -0.47 -13.58 -4.92
N HIS A 103 0.02 -13.43 -3.70
CA HIS A 103 0.55 -12.16 -3.21
C HIS A 103 2.02 -12.29 -2.80
N GLY A 104 2.87 -11.48 -3.45
CA GLY A 104 4.29 -11.43 -3.19
C GLY A 104 5.09 -12.54 -3.89
N GLN A 105 5.98 -12.11 -4.77
CA GLN A 105 6.80 -12.97 -5.64
C GLN A 105 7.88 -13.76 -4.89
N PHE A 106 8.24 -13.33 -3.68
CA PHE A 106 9.35 -13.90 -2.90
C PHE A 106 8.89 -14.93 -1.85
N PHE A 107 7.58 -15.15 -1.70
CA PHE A 107 7.06 -15.94 -0.59
C PHE A 107 6.74 -17.38 -1.00
N ASP A 108 7.04 -18.29 -0.09
CA ASP A 108 6.97 -19.73 -0.29
C ASP A 108 5.54 -20.26 -0.54
N LEU A 109 4.53 -19.69 0.10
CA LEU A 109 3.14 -20.08 -0.17
C LEU A 109 2.73 -19.74 -1.59
N SER A 110 3.13 -18.57 -2.11
CA SER A 110 2.90 -18.18 -3.49
C SER A 110 3.56 -19.18 -4.47
N TRP A 111 4.78 -19.63 -4.16
CA TRP A 111 5.48 -20.62 -4.97
C TRP A 111 4.78 -21.96 -4.94
N LEU A 112 4.45 -22.47 -3.75
CA LEU A 112 3.81 -23.79 -3.60
C LEU A 112 2.43 -23.85 -4.25
N ALA A 113 1.61 -22.79 -4.11
CA ALA A 113 0.32 -22.69 -4.75
C ALA A 113 0.45 -22.50 -6.28
N GLY A 114 1.42 -21.69 -6.73
CA GLY A 114 1.71 -21.51 -8.15
C GLY A 114 2.19 -22.78 -8.84
N ILE A 115 3.03 -23.60 -8.17
CA ILE A 115 3.44 -24.92 -8.69
C ILE A 115 2.24 -25.84 -8.83
N TRP A 116 1.36 -25.88 -7.83
CA TRP A 116 0.13 -26.66 -7.89
C TRP A 116 -0.75 -26.19 -9.06
N ALA A 117 -1.00 -24.90 -9.15
CA ALA A 117 -1.80 -24.29 -10.20
C ALA A 117 -1.28 -24.63 -11.60
N ARG A 118 0.03 -24.51 -11.81
CA ARG A 118 0.68 -24.83 -13.08
C ARG A 118 0.47 -26.30 -13.49
N ARG A 119 0.50 -27.23 -12.51
CA ARG A 119 0.29 -28.67 -12.77
C ARG A 119 -1.15 -29.03 -13.06
N HIS A 120 -2.10 -28.23 -12.55
CA HIS A 120 -3.53 -28.48 -12.72
C HIS A 120 -4.19 -27.60 -13.78
N GLY A 121 -3.41 -26.77 -14.47
CA GLY A 121 -3.92 -25.84 -15.49
C GLY A 121 -4.82 -24.75 -14.94
N VAL A 122 -4.66 -24.38 -13.64
CA VAL A 122 -5.41 -23.30 -13.00
C VAL A 122 -4.67 -21.99 -13.23
N PRO A 123 -5.31 -20.94 -13.77
CA PRO A 123 -4.67 -19.66 -13.99
C PRO A 123 -4.31 -18.98 -12.66
N THR A 124 -3.20 -18.25 -12.67
CA THR A 124 -2.70 -17.50 -11.50
C THR A 124 -2.49 -16.04 -11.81
N LEU A 125 -2.95 -15.18 -10.89
CA LEU A 125 -2.66 -13.76 -10.85
C LEU A 125 -1.70 -13.51 -9.70
N LEU A 126 -0.58 -12.81 -9.92
CA LEU A 126 0.43 -12.55 -8.90
C LEU A 126 0.60 -11.04 -8.69
N THR A 127 0.18 -10.54 -7.53
CA THR A 127 0.39 -9.15 -7.16
C THR A 127 1.78 -8.95 -6.54
N ILE A 128 2.53 -7.99 -7.10
CA ILE A 128 3.87 -7.61 -6.65
C ILE A 128 3.74 -6.51 -5.60
N HIS A 129 4.00 -6.84 -4.34
CA HIS A 129 3.90 -5.89 -3.21
C HIS A 129 5.25 -5.41 -2.69
N THR A 130 6.28 -6.23 -2.82
CA THR A 130 7.58 -5.97 -2.20
C THR A 130 8.66 -5.97 -3.27
N LEU A 131 9.37 -4.86 -3.36
CA LEU A 131 10.55 -4.75 -4.22
C LEU A 131 11.79 -5.02 -3.38
N LEU A 132 12.60 -5.99 -3.80
CA LEU A 132 13.88 -6.31 -3.15
C LEU A 132 14.97 -5.36 -3.64
N ILE A 133 14.89 -4.12 -3.19
CA ILE A 133 15.83 -3.03 -3.49
C ILE A 133 16.50 -2.54 -2.20
N SER A 134 17.71 -2.05 -2.29
CA SER A 134 18.44 -1.45 -1.18
C SER A 134 19.49 -0.46 -1.69
N ASP A 135 19.62 0.66 -1.00
CA ASP A 135 20.68 1.66 -1.26
C ASP A 135 22.06 1.12 -0.89
N ASN A 136 22.13 0.14 0.00
CA ASN A 136 23.35 -0.57 0.31
C ASN A 136 23.72 -1.51 -0.84
N LYS A 137 24.84 -1.24 -1.53
CA LYS A 137 25.30 -1.99 -2.70
C LYS A 137 25.48 -3.50 -2.44
N LEU A 138 25.90 -3.88 -1.21
CA LEU A 138 26.06 -5.29 -0.84
C LEU A 138 24.69 -5.99 -0.79
N TYR A 139 23.72 -5.40 -0.06
CA TYR A 139 22.36 -5.95 0.05
C TYR A 139 21.64 -5.92 -1.30
N GLY A 140 21.78 -4.83 -2.07
CA GLY A 140 21.26 -4.77 -3.43
C GLY A 140 21.81 -5.89 -4.32
N GLY A 141 23.10 -6.21 -4.20
CA GLY A 141 23.74 -7.35 -4.89
C GLY A 141 23.16 -8.69 -4.46
N VAL A 142 22.99 -8.92 -3.14
CA VAL A 142 22.38 -10.14 -2.58
C VAL A 142 20.95 -10.29 -3.06
N PHE A 143 20.16 -9.23 -3.05
CA PHE A 143 18.76 -9.26 -3.53
C PHE A 143 18.68 -9.58 -5.03
N ARG A 144 19.58 -9.01 -5.85
CA ARG A 144 19.66 -9.34 -7.27
C ARG A 144 20.00 -10.82 -7.49
N LEU A 145 20.92 -11.35 -6.71
CA LEU A 145 21.29 -12.77 -6.79
C LEU A 145 20.12 -13.68 -6.40
N LEU A 146 19.41 -13.36 -5.30
CA LEU A 146 18.22 -14.09 -4.87
C LEU A 146 17.11 -14.06 -5.93
N ASP A 147 16.85 -12.90 -6.52
CA ASP A 147 15.91 -12.77 -7.63
C ASP A 147 16.33 -13.64 -8.83
N ALA A 148 17.59 -13.60 -9.22
CA ALA A 148 18.09 -14.32 -10.40
C ALA A 148 18.09 -15.85 -10.21
N VAL A 149 18.42 -16.32 -8.99
CA VAL A 149 18.65 -17.75 -8.73
C VAL A 149 17.40 -18.46 -8.19
N LEU A 150 16.56 -17.75 -7.44
CA LEU A 150 15.38 -18.36 -6.79
C LEU A 150 14.05 -17.86 -7.40
N VAL A 151 13.84 -16.54 -7.41
CA VAL A 151 12.53 -15.97 -7.77
C VAL A 151 12.26 -16.11 -9.26
N ARG A 152 13.17 -15.63 -10.10
CA ARG A 152 13.00 -15.66 -11.56
C ARG A 152 12.76 -17.06 -12.14
N PRO A 153 13.54 -18.10 -11.77
CA PRO A 153 13.28 -19.47 -12.25
C PRO A 153 11.91 -20.00 -11.79
N MET A 154 11.51 -19.68 -10.54
CA MET A 154 10.22 -20.07 -10.02
C MET A 154 9.07 -19.42 -10.78
N LEU A 155 9.14 -18.11 -11.01
CA LEU A 155 8.14 -17.37 -11.77
C LEU A 155 8.11 -17.81 -13.25
N ALA A 156 9.26 -18.12 -13.84
CA ALA A 156 9.35 -18.68 -15.19
C ALA A 156 8.69 -20.07 -15.31
N TYR A 157 8.69 -20.87 -14.24
CA TYR A 157 7.98 -22.14 -14.18
C TYR A 157 6.48 -21.94 -13.98
N ILE A 158 6.08 -21.10 -13.02
CA ILE A 158 4.67 -20.84 -12.67
C ILE A 158 3.94 -20.14 -13.82
N LYS A 159 4.59 -19.16 -14.46
CA LYS A 159 4.04 -18.29 -15.52
C LYS A 159 2.76 -17.57 -15.08
N PRO A 160 2.79 -16.80 -13.98
CA PRO A 160 1.62 -16.07 -13.54
C PRO A 160 1.33 -14.89 -14.49
N ARG A 161 0.09 -14.40 -14.50
CA ARG A 161 -0.21 -13.03 -14.90
C ARG A 161 0.20 -12.11 -13.77
N TYR A 162 0.99 -11.09 -14.05
CA TYR A 162 1.47 -10.16 -13.02
C TYR A 162 0.47 -9.03 -12.80
N VAL A 163 0.30 -8.61 -11.54
CA VAL A 163 -0.34 -7.35 -11.18
C VAL A 163 0.73 -6.46 -10.57
N ILE A 164 0.94 -5.30 -11.18
CA ILE A 164 1.97 -4.34 -10.82
C ILE A 164 1.28 -3.03 -10.39
N LEU A 165 1.68 -2.48 -9.23
CA LEU A 165 0.91 -1.45 -8.55
C LEU A 165 1.27 -0.03 -9.00
N ASP A 166 2.53 0.19 -9.41
CA ASP A 166 3.07 1.50 -9.75
C ASP A 166 4.26 1.40 -10.73
N LYS A 167 4.75 2.54 -11.19
CA LYS A 167 5.87 2.65 -12.12
C LYS A 167 7.16 2.01 -11.59
N LEU A 168 7.47 2.20 -10.31
CA LEU A 168 8.66 1.59 -9.71
C LEU A 168 8.59 0.07 -9.77
N GLY A 169 7.40 -0.49 -9.52
CA GLY A 169 7.10 -1.91 -9.70
C GLY A 169 7.25 -2.35 -11.16
N VAL A 170 6.82 -1.54 -12.13
CA VAL A 170 6.99 -1.82 -13.57
C VAL A 170 8.47 -1.93 -13.92
N ASP A 171 9.24 -0.90 -13.60
CA ASP A 171 10.67 -0.85 -13.91
C ASP A 171 11.41 -2.04 -13.28
N TYR A 172 11.08 -2.35 -12.02
CA TYR A 172 11.63 -3.51 -11.32
C TYR A 172 11.27 -4.84 -11.98
N CYS A 173 10.01 -5.07 -12.33
CA CYS A 173 9.55 -6.34 -12.91
C CYS A 173 10.07 -6.54 -14.33
N VAL A 174 10.19 -5.47 -15.12
CA VAL A 174 10.81 -5.53 -16.45
C VAL A 174 12.29 -5.91 -16.33
N GLU A 175 13.05 -5.24 -15.44
CA GLU A 175 14.47 -5.55 -15.23
C GLU A 175 14.69 -6.96 -14.71
N ARG A 176 13.91 -7.39 -13.70
CA ARG A 176 14.18 -8.62 -12.96
C ARG A 176 13.51 -9.85 -13.54
N TYR A 177 12.33 -9.73 -14.07
CA TYR A 177 11.49 -10.86 -14.49
C TYR A 177 11.19 -10.85 -15.98
N GLY A 178 11.49 -9.75 -16.68
CA GLY A 178 11.22 -9.61 -18.11
C GLY A 178 9.71 -9.50 -18.40
N THR A 179 8.98 -8.81 -17.54
CA THR A 179 7.55 -8.58 -17.74
C THR A 179 7.29 -7.60 -18.88
N SER A 180 6.09 -7.66 -19.45
CA SER A 180 5.61 -6.79 -20.51
C SER A 180 4.09 -6.71 -20.45
N ASP A 181 3.47 -5.82 -21.21
CA ASP A 181 2.01 -5.70 -21.31
C ASP A 181 1.33 -7.02 -21.71
N ALA A 182 2.05 -7.91 -22.42
CA ALA A 182 1.53 -9.23 -22.79
C ALA A 182 1.26 -10.16 -21.60
N ASN A 183 1.93 -9.96 -20.45
CA ASN A 183 1.81 -10.80 -19.26
C ASN A 183 1.59 -10.04 -17.96
N SER A 184 1.28 -8.73 -18.03
CA SER A 184 1.05 -7.89 -16.86
C SER A 184 -0.28 -7.14 -16.96
N GLU A 185 -0.81 -6.83 -15.80
CA GLU A 185 -1.91 -5.89 -15.56
C GLU A 185 -1.41 -4.81 -14.60
N TYR A 186 -1.95 -3.62 -14.71
CA TYR A 186 -1.54 -2.48 -13.91
C TYR A 186 -2.73 -2.03 -13.06
N PHE A 187 -2.80 -2.51 -11.82
CA PHE A 187 -3.84 -2.16 -10.88
C PHE A 187 -3.20 -1.46 -9.68
N PRO A 188 -3.62 -0.24 -9.35
CA PRO A 188 -3.02 0.50 -8.26
C PRO A 188 -3.34 -0.12 -6.90
N ILE A 189 -2.70 0.39 -5.86
CA ILE A 189 -3.09 0.06 -4.48
C ILE A 189 -4.53 0.53 -4.24
N ALA A 190 -5.33 -0.33 -3.61
CA ALA A 190 -6.73 -0.03 -3.33
C ALA A 190 -6.94 0.64 -1.97
N VAL A 191 -7.93 1.52 -1.86
CA VAL A 191 -8.39 2.15 -0.62
C VAL A 191 -9.87 1.89 -0.38
N ASP A 192 -10.23 1.64 0.89
CA ASP A 192 -11.61 1.41 1.31
C ASP A 192 -12.39 2.74 1.33
N THR A 193 -13.20 2.95 0.32
CA THR A 193 -14.02 4.17 0.19
C THR A 193 -15.10 4.27 1.27
N GLY A 194 -15.59 3.15 1.80
CA GLY A 194 -16.63 3.11 2.82
C GLY A 194 -16.15 3.53 4.21
N HIS A 195 -14.88 3.32 4.51
CA HIS A 195 -14.30 3.70 5.81
C HIS A 195 -14.35 5.22 6.04
N PHE A 196 -14.07 6.00 5.00
CA PHE A 196 -14.02 7.47 5.06
C PHE A 196 -15.39 8.14 4.85
N ALA A 197 -16.44 7.38 4.55
CA ALA A 197 -17.82 7.88 4.49
C ALA A 197 -18.48 7.98 5.87
N LYS A 198 -17.85 7.45 6.92
CA LYS A 198 -18.40 7.43 8.29
C LYS A 198 -18.30 8.82 8.94
N PRO A 199 -19.30 9.22 9.76
CA PRO A 199 -19.24 10.49 10.47
C PRO A 199 -18.02 10.56 11.40
N VAL A 200 -17.32 11.70 11.36
CA VAL A 200 -16.21 12.00 12.26
C VAL A 200 -16.76 12.52 13.59
N THR A 201 -16.33 11.92 14.70
CA THR A 201 -16.82 12.28 16.05
C THR A 201 -15.76 12.98 16.92
N LYS A 202 -14.49 12.88 16.54
CA LYS A 202 -13.35 13.43 17.29
C LYS A 202 -13.03 14.84 16.83
N ASP A 203 -12.92 15.76 17.77
CA ASP A 203 -12.48 17.14 17.51
C ASP A 203 -10.95 17.25 17.71
N VAL A 204 -10.21 17.04 16.61
CA VAL A 204 -8.75 17.10 16.58
C VAL A 204 -8.24 18.52 16.87
N ARG A 205 -8.95 19.55 16.40
CA ARG A 205 -8.53 20.96 16.61
C ARG A 205 -8.63 21.35 18.07
N ALA A 206 -9.68 20.92 18.77
CA ALA A 206 -9.80 21.15 20.22
C ALA A 206 -8.79 20.31 21.02
N GLU A 207 -8.58 19.02 20.66
CA GLU A 207 -7.65 18.12 21.35
C GLU A 207 -6.21 18.65 21.36
N HIS A 208 -5.79 19.28 20.27
CA HIS A 208 -4.42 19.76 20.09
C HIS A 208 -4.29 21.29 20.19
N GLU A 209 -5.31 21.99 20.69
CA GLU A 209 -5.32 23.44 20.89
C GLU A 209 -4.98 24.23 19.60
N ILE A 210 -5.46 23.75 18.45
CA ILE A 210 -5.20 24.36 17.14
C ILE A 210 -6.08 25.60 16.90
N GLY A 211 -7.35 25.55 17.34
CA GLY A 211 -8.33 26.60 17.07
C GLY A 211 -8.58 26.78 15.57
N ASP A 212 -8.65 28.03 15.13
CA ASP A 212 -8.87 28.39 13.73
C ASP A 212 -7.57 28.53 12.90
N ALA A 213 -6.43 28.18 13.47
CA ALA A 213 -5.14 28.24 12.78
C ALA A 213 -5.12 27.30 11.55
N PRO A 214 -4.45 27.70 10.44
CA PRO A 214 -4.26 26.78 9.31
C PRO A 214 -3.50 25.54 9.77
N LEU A 215 -4.05 24.35 9.40
CA LEU A 215 -3.56 23.08 9.88
C LEU A 215 -3.01 22.21 8.74
N ILE A 216 -1.75 21.84 8.85
CA ILE A 216 -1.14 20.82 8.01
C ILE A 216 -1.07 19.52 8.82
N VAL A 217 -1.61 18.43 8.30
CA VAL A 217 -1.47 17.10 8.89
C VAL A 217 -0.46 16.29 8.08
N SER A 218 0.55 15.73 8.75
CA SER A 218 1.50 14.79 8.15
C SER A 218 1.33 13.42 8.78
N LEU A 219 0.62 12.51 8.09
CA LEU A 219 0.22 11.21 8.61
C LEU A 219 1.13 10.09 8.10
N GLY A 220 1.35 9.09 8.96
CA GLY A 220 2.13 7.88 8.70
C GLY A 220 3.34 7.76 9.63
N HIS A 221 3.85 6.54 9.79
CA HIS A 221 5.05 6.29 10.59
C HIS A 221 6.24 7.05 10.05
N VAL A 222 6.99 7.70 10.96
CA VAL A 222 8.21 8.41 10.62
C VAL A 222 9.38 7.43 10.64
N ILE A 223 9.90 7.11 9.48
CA ILE A 223 11.06 6.23 9.23
C ILE A 223 12.07 6.97 8.35
N PRO A 224 13.30 6.48 8.17
CA PRO A 224 14.29 7.17 7.32
C PRO A 224 13.78 7.54 5.92
N LEU A 225 13.03 6.63 5.27
CA LEU A 225 12.42 6.86 3.95
C LEU A 225 11.22 7.83 3.97
N ARG A 226 10.65 8.12 5.14
CA ARG A 226 9.51 9.02 5.35
C ARG A 226 9.82 9.94 6.51
N ASN A 227 10.87 10.74 6.36
CA ASN A 227 11.54 11.43 7.48
C ASN A 227 10.96 12.80 7.82
N ARG A 228 10.00 13.33 7.06
CA ARG A 228 9.37 14.66 7.21
C ARG A 228 10.29 15.87 6.98
N LEU A 229 11.55 15.67 6.66
CA LEU A 229 12.49 16.78 6.46
C LEU A 229 12.02 17.79 5.39
N PRO A 230 11.47 17.40 4.22
CA PRO A 230 11.03 18.38 3.23
C PRO A 230 9.93 19.32 3.75
N LEU A 231 9.02 18.83 4.60
CA LEU A 231 8.01 19.67 5.24
C LEU A 231 8.63 20.62 6.27
N ILE A 232 9.54 20.09 7.12
CA ILE A 232 10.18 20.89 8.17
C ILE A 232 11.05 22.00 7.57
N GLU A 233 11.76 21.72 6.49
CA GLU A 233 12.58 22.71 5.79
C GLU A 233 11.75 23.75 5.04
N ALA A 234 10.51 23.42 4.67
CA ALA A 234 9.55 24.34 4.09
C ALA A 234 8.94 25.31 5.13
N LEU A 235 8.89 24.92 6.43
CA LEU A 235 8.18 25.67 7.47
C LEU A 235 8.64 27.11 7.67
N PRO A 236 9.94 27.47 7.64
CA PRO A 236 10.34 28.88 7.80
C PRO A 236 9.65 29.79 6.78
N SER A 237 9.61 29.40 5.50
CA SER A 237 8.96 30.17 4.45
C SER A 237 7.44 30.20 4.59
N ILE A 238 6.84 29.09 5.04
CA ILE A 238 5.41 29.00 5.30
C ILE A 238 5.03 29.92 6.47
N LEU A 239 5.76 29.88 7.58
CA LEU A 239 5.50 30.68 8.77
C LEU A 239 5.76 32.16 8.56
N ASP A 240 6.69 32.53 7.67
CA ASP A 240 6.90 33.94 7.28
C ASP A 240 5.65 34.53 6.62
N ARG A 241 4.96 33.74 5.81
CA ARG A 241 3.72 34.14 5.12
C ARG A 241 2.48 33.93 5.98
N HIS A 242 2.41 32.82 6.72
CA HIS A 242 1.29 32.40 7.57
C HIS A 242 1.79 32.08 8.99
N PRO A 243 2.03 33.06 9.85
CA PRO A 243 2.67 32.86 11.18
C PRO A 243 1.89 31.93 12.12
N GLY A 244 0.58 31.77 11.88
CA GLY A 244 -0.29 30.91 12.70
C GLY A 244 -0.33 29.45 12.29
N VAL A 245 0.37 29.02 11.23
CA VAL A 245 0.32 27.64 10.76
C VAL A 245 0.75 26.66 11.85
N ARG A 246 -0.01 25.58 11.98
CA ARG A 246 0.31 24.44 12.85
C ARG A 246 0.49 23.17 12.00
N VAL A 247 1.40 22.32 12.45
CA VAL A 247 1.66 21.02 11.81
C VAL A 247 1.45 19.91 12.83
N VAL A 248 0.55 18.99 12.53
CA VAL A 248 0.33 17.80 13.36
C VAL A 248 0.95 16.59 12.66
N VAL A 249 1.97 16.01 13.28
CA VAL A 249 2.63 14.78 12.81
C VAL A 249 2.01 13.58 13.50
N VAL A 250 1.30 12.76 12.73
CA VAL A 250 0.55 11.59 13.22
C VAL A 250 1.26 10.31 12.80
N GLY A 251 1.62 9.48 13.77
CA GLY A 251 2.27 8.20 13.55
C GLY A 251 3.44 7.95 14.49
N ARG A 252 3.82 6.68 14.63
CA ARG A 252 4.96 6.33 15.48
C ARG A 252 6.26 6.87 14.90
N VAL A 253 7.05 7.52 15.75
CA VAL A 253 8.35 8.07 15.36
C VAL A 253 9.44 7.03 15.63
N TYR A 254 10.02 6.50 14.57
CA TYR A 254 11.20 5.64 14.61
C TYR A 254 12.48 6.40 14.21
N HIS A 255 12.33 7.58 13.61
CA HIS A 255 13.44 8.44 13.15
C HIS A 255 13.15 9.89 13.48
N ASP A 256 13.96 10.49 14.35
CA ASP A 256 13.71 11.81 14.97
C ASP A 256 14.44 12.98 14.29
N ALA A 257 15.09 12.76 13.14
CA ALA A 257 15.87 13.81 12.45
C ALA A 257 15.07 15.09 12.19
N PHE A 258 13.77 14.96 11.90
CA PHE A 258 12.89 16.09 11.66
C PHE A 258 12.69 16.97 12.89
N LEU A 259 12.69 16.42 14.10
CA LEU A 259 12.59 17.18 15.36
C LEU A 259 13.85 18.00 15.62
N LYS A 260 15.02 17.39 15.38
CA LYS A 260 16.31 18.10 15.50
C LYS A 260 16.38 19.24 14.51
N ARG A 261 15.96 18.97 13.27
CA ARG A 261 15.94 20.00 12.21
C ARG A 261 14.96 21.12 12.50
N ALA A 262 13.80 20.83 13.07
CA ALA A 262 12.83 21.85 13.50
C ALA A 262 13.40 22.75 14.60
N ALA A 263 14.14 22.19 15.55
CA ALA A 263 14.81 22.97 16.60
C ALA A 263 15.91 23.88 16.02
N GLU A 264 16.72 23.36 15.08
CA GLU A 264 17.75 24.14 14.38
C GLU A 264 17.17 25.35 13.61
N LEU A 265 16.00 25.15 13.01
CA LEU A 265 15.29 26.17 12.23
C LEU A 265 14.40 27.09 13.08
N GLY A 266 14.26 26.81 14.38
CA GLY A 266 13.42 27.61 15.29
C GLY A 266 11.91 27.47 15.03
N VAL A 267 11.45 26.35 14.45
CA VAL A 267 10.05 26.13 14.08
C VAL A 267 9.34 25.06 14.94
N SER A 268 9.98 24.62 16.03
CA SER A 268 9.44 23.58 16.91
C SER A 268 8.07 23.89 17.49
N ASP A 269 7.78 25.16 17.78
CA ASP A 269 6.52 25.60 18.38
C ASP A 269 5.32 25.44 17.41
N ALA A 270 5.57 25.32 16.11
CA ALA A 270 4.54 25.04 15.13
C ALA A 270 4.14 23.55 15.07
N LEU A 271 4.91 22.67 15.73
CA LEU A 271 4.74 21.21 15.62
C LEU A 271 3.99 20.62 16.81
N VAL A 272 3.07 19.69 16.50
CA VAL A 272 2.47 18.76 17.45
C VAL A 272 2.75 17.35 16.98
N VAL A 273 3.32 16.49 17.84
CA VAL A 273 3.63 15.09 17.50
C VAL A 273 2.77 14.18 18.36
N THR A 274 1.80 13.51 17.75
CA THR A 274 0.80 12.70 18.47
C THR A 274 1.28 11.29 18.82
N GLY A 275 2.30 10.78 18.09
CA GLY A 275 2.57 9.35 18.06
C GLY A 275 1.53 8.58 17.26
N ALA A 276 1.44 7.25 17.47
CA ALA A 276 0.44 6.44 16.79
C ALA A 276 -0.95 6.70 17.37
N VAL A 277 -1.93 6.85 16.46
CA VAL A 277 -3.35 6.98 16.81
C VAL A 277 -4.13 5.75 16.36
N PRO A 278 -5.29 5.43 16.96
CA PRO A 278 -6.19 4.41 16.46
C PRO A 278 -6.58 4.65 14.99
N LYS A 279 -6.74 3.58 14.21
CA LYS A 279 -7.10 3.70 12.78
C LYS A 279 -8.44 4.40 12.58
N GLU A 280 -9.38 4.18 13.47
CA GLU A 280 -10.70 4.81 13.50
C GLU A 280 -10.67 6.33 13.70
N ASP A 281 -9.59 6.87 14.29
CA ASP A 281 -9.41 8.30 14.49
C ASP A 281 -8.78 9.00 13.28
N VAL A 282 -8.15 8.27 12.36
CA VAL A 282 -7.45 8.84 11.19
C VAL A 282 -8.34 9.76 10.35
N PRO A 283 -9.62 9.41 10.06
CA PRO A 283 -10.52 10.30 9.32
C PRO A 283 -10.72 11.66 9.97
N ALA A 284 -10.66 11.73 11.33
CA ALA A 284 -10.78 13.00 12.06
C ALA A 284 -9.61 13.94 11.83
N TYR A 285 -8.40 13.40 11.73
CA TYR A 285 -7.21 14.20 11.40
C TYR A 285 -7.28 14.76 9.99
N PHE A 286 -7.75 13.99 9.02
CA PHE A 286 -7.93 14.47 7.66
C PHE A 286 -9.02 15.55 7.59
N ALA A 287 -10.17 15.31 8.22
CA ALA A 287 -11.27 16.28 8.25
C ALA A 287 -10.91 17.61 8.94
N ALA A 288 -10.00 17.57 9.91
CA ALA A 288 -9.53 18.76 10.61
C ALA A 288 -8.49 19.56 9.82
N ALA A 289 -7.79 18.93 8.87
CA ALA A 289 -6.69 19.50 8.14
C ALA A 289 -7.14 20.44 7.00
N ASP A 290 -6.40 21.51 6.78
CA ASP A 290 -6.47 22.31 5.56
C ASP A 290 -5.68 21.66 4.42
N ILE A 291 -4.54 21.05 4.77
CA ILE A 291 -3.63 20.37 3.82
C ILE A 291 -3.09 19.12 4.49
N VAL A 292 -2.97 18.05 3.71
CA VAL A 292 -2.30 16.83 4.15
C VAL A 292 -1.01 16.61 3.36
N THR A 293 0.01 16.14 4.07
CA THR A 293 1.24 15.61 3.48
C THR A 293 1.50 14.22 4.04
N HIS A 294 2.08 13.32 3.26
CA HIS A 294 2.42 11.99 3.76
C HIS A 294 3.89 11.67 3.49
N ASP A 295 4.21 11.37 2.26
CA ASP A 295 5.53 10.88 1.85
C ASP A 295 6.14 11.84 0.82
N LEU A 296 6.82 12.89 1.30
CA LEU A 296 7.46 13.91 0.46
C LEU A 296 8.86 13.51 0.00
N ASN A 297 9.31 12.30 0.35
CA ASN A 297 10.58 11.73 -0.07
C ASN A 297 10.43 10.80 -1.29
N GLY A 298 9.26 10.76 -1.89
CA GLY A 298 8.96 9.96 -3.08
C GLY A 298 7.88 8.91 -2.84
N GLY A 299 6.61 9.31 -2.76
CA GLY A 299 5.50 8.40 -2.59
C GLY A 299 4.12 9.02 -2.71
N CYS A 300 3.16 8.15 -3.08
CA CYS A 300 1.73 8.40 -2.99
C CYS A 300 1.07 7.08 -2.53
N GLY A 301 1.27 6.76 -1.26
CA GLY A 301 0.79 5.51 -0.69
C GLY A 301 -0.64 5.61 -0.15
N THR A 302 -1.08 4.56 0.53
CA THR A 302 -2.45 4.43 1.08
C THR A 302 -2.88 5.67 1.87
N ALA A 303 -2.03 6.20 2.74
CA ALA A 303 -2.38 7.37 3.56
C ALA A 303 -2.59 8.65 2.72
N SER A 304 -1.85 8.84 1.63
CA SER A 304 -2.09 9.95 0.69
C SER A 304 -3.44 9.78 -0.02
N LEU A 305 -3.72 8.59 -0.52
CA LEU A 305 -4.99 8.27 -1.19
C LEU A 305 -6.18 8.39 -0.23
N GLU A 306 -6.03 7.94 1.01
CA GLU A 306 -7.05 8.09 2.06
C GLU A 306 -7.35 9.56 2.38
N ALA A 307 -6.32 10.40 2.44
CA ALA A 307 -6.48 11.85 2.64
C ALA A 307 -7.18 12.52 1.45
N MET A 308 -6.77 12.22 0.22
CA MET A 308 -7.46 12.68 -1.00
C MET A 308 -8.92 12.24 -1.02
N LEU A 309 -9.19 10.98 -0.66
CA LEU A 309 -10.53 10.42 -0.60
C LEU A 309 -11.42 11.14 0.41
N SER A 310 -10.86 11.60 1.53
CA SER A 310 -11.58 12.36 2.56
C SER A 310 -11.95 13.79 2.14
N GLY A 311 -11.50 14.23 0.95
CA GLY A 311 -11.75 15.58 0.43
C GLY A 311 -10.83 16.65 1.02
N THR A 312 -9.62 16.27 1.43
CA THR A 312 -8.62 17.20 1.93
C THR A 312 -7.48 17.33 0.91
N ALA A 313 -7.12 18.56 0.54
CA ALA A 313 -6.03 18.82 -0.41
C ALA A 313 -4.74 18.15 0.06
N THR A 314 -4.18 17.27 -0.77
CA THR A 314 -3.08 16.39 -0.37
C THR A 314 -1.89 16.53 -1.30
N ILE A 315 -0.73 16.85 -0.74
CA ILE A 315 0.52 16.96 -1.51
C ILE A 315 1.23 15.61 -1.49
N ALA A 316 1.42 15.02 -2.67
CA ALA A 316 2.15 13.78 -2.89
C ALA A 316 3.47 14.03 -3.64
N SER A 317 4.38 13.05 -3.56
CA SER A 317 5.70 13.15 -4.19
C SER A 317 5.95 11.99 -5.13
N VAL A 318 5.30 12.04 -6.30
CA VAL A 318 5.46 11.08 -7.39
C VAL A 318 5.47 11.82 -8.73
N THR A 319 5.75 11.12 -9.81
CA THR A 319 5.64 11.66 -11.17
C THR A 319 4.23 11.43 -11.75
N GLU A 320 3.85 12.20 -12.77
CA GLU A 320 2.52 12.09 -13.40
C GLU A 320 2.27 10.71 -14.04
N ASP A 321 3.32 9.99 -14.37
CA ASP A 321 3.27 8.63 -14.93
C ASP A 321 3.42 7.51 -13.88
N ASN A 322 3.25 7.83 -12.58
CA ASN A 322 3.46 6.87 -11.49
C ASN A 322 2.53 5.64 -11.53
N TYR A 323 1.32 5.84 -12.00
CA TYR A 323 0.34 4.75 -12.10
C TYR A 323 -0.03 4.51 -13.55
N PRO A 324 0.48 3.43 -14.19
CA PRO A 324 0.15 3.13 -15.58
C PRO A 324 -1.36 3.04 -15.81
N GLY A 325 -1.87 3.75 -16.80
CA GLY A 325 -3.31 3.80 -17.13
C GLY A 325 -4.11 4.81 -16.32
N ILE A 326 -3.54 5.49 -15.31
CA ILE A 326 -4.20 6.54 -14.54
C ILE A 326 -3.52 7.88 -14.84
N GLU A 327 -4.28 8.82 -15.35
CA GLU A 327 -3.76 10.13 -15.73
C GLU A 327 -3.68 11.08 -14.53
N LEU A 328 -2.46 11.27 -13.99
CA LEU A 328 -2.17 12.28 -12.99
C LEU A 328 -1.74 13.58 -13.68
N ARG A 329 -2.41 14.70 -13.37
CA ARG A 329 -2.10 16.04 -13.88
C ARG A 329 -1.85 16.98 -12.72
N ASN A 330 -0.58 17.35 -12.53
CA ASN A 330 -0.20 18.23 -11.42
C ASN A 330 -0.92 19.58 -11.48
N GLY A 331 -1.52 20.00 -10.37
CA GLY A 331 -2.28 21.23 -10.23
C GLY A 331 -3.69 21.19 -10.85
N GLU A 332 -4.08 20.09 -11.51
CA GLU A 332 -5.40 19.88 -12.06
C GLU A 332 -6.22 18.87 -11.25
N ASN A 333 -5.76 17.62 -11.13
CA ASN A 333 -6.46 16.56 -10.42
C ASN A 333 -5.63 15.92 -9.28
N VAL A 334 -4.43 16.41 -9.06
CA VAL A 334 -3.52 16.00 -7.98
C VAL A 334 -2.49 17.11 -7.74
N LEU A 335 -1.93 17.18 -6.52
CA LEU A 335 -0.82 18.07 -6.19
C LEU A 335 0.45 17.27 -6.05
N LEU A 336 1.41 17.51 -6.96
CA LEU A 336 2.67 16.78 -7.00
C LEU A 336 3.87 17.71 -6.77
N VAL A 337 4.79 17.25 -5.95
CA VAL A 337 6.10 17.87 -5.75
C VAL A 337 7.20 16.84 -6.05
N ARG A 338 8.39 17.29 -6.41
CA ARG A 338 9.52 16.37 -6.55
C ARG A 338 9.95 15.85 -5.18
N PRO A 339 10.50 14.64 -5.10
CA PRO A 339 11.09 14.13 -3.87
C PRO A 339 12.11 15.10 -3.29
N ASP A 340 12.04 15.32 -1.97
CA ASP A 340 12.94 16.17 -1.20
C ASP A 340 13.00 17.66 -1.62
N ASP A 341 12.00 18.15 -2.38
CA ASP A 341 11.91 19.56 -2.82
C ASP A 341 11.11 20.40 -1.80
N SER A 342 11.79 20.83 -0.74
CA SER A 342 11.19 21.67 0.32
C SER A 342 10.70 23.03 -0.19
N GLU A 343 11.34 23.62 -1.22
CA GLU A 343 10.90 24.86 -1.82
C GLU A 343 9.57 24.69 -2.56
N ALA A 344 9.41 23.59 -3.31
CA ALA A 344 8.14 23.29 -3.97
C ALA A 344 7.04 23.02 -2.93
N VAL A 345 7.34 22.30 -1.86
CA VAL A 345 6.41 22.10 -0.73
C VAL A 345 5.96 23.45 -0.16
N ALA A 346 6.91 24.36 0.15
CA ALA A 346 6.58 25.67 0.69
C ALA A 346 5.67 26.47 -0.26
N ARG A 347 6.04 26.56 -1.55
CA ARG A 347 5.22 27.27 -2.56
C ARG A 347 3.81 26.70 -2.64
N THR A 348 3.68 25.38 -2.77
CA THR A 348 2.37 24.72 -2.91
C THR A 348 1.51 24.94 -1.66
N VAL A 349 2.07 24.81 -0.45
CA VAL A 349 1.34 25.08 0.80
C VAL A 349 0.88 26.53 0.87
N ILE A 350 1.75 27.49 0.58
CA ILE A 350 1.41 28.93 0.61
C ILE A 350 0.31 29.25 -0.40
N GLU A 351 0.41 28.76 -1.65
CA GLU A 351 -0.61 28.95 -2.66
C GLU A 351 -1.99 28.42 -2.24
N LEU A 352 -2.02 27.25 -1.59
CA LEU A 352 -3.27 26.64 -1.12
C LEU A 352 -3.86 27.37 0.10
N LEU A 353 -3.01 27.93 0.97
CA LEU A 353 -3.49 28.73 2.10
C LEU A 353 -3.96 30.13 1.67
N ASP A 354 -3.34 30.71 0.66
CA ASP A 354 -3.73 32.02 0.08
C ASP A 354 -5.02 31.92 -0.76
N ASP A 355 -5.34 30.75 -1.34
CA ASP A 355 -6.52 30.54 -2.20
C ASP A 355 -7.35 29.32 -1.72
N PRO A 356 -8.29 29.53 -0.75
CA PRO A 356 -9.18 28.49 -0.25
C PRO A 356 -10.10 27.88 -1.31
N ASP A 357 -10.51 28.65 -2.32
CA ASP A 357 -11.39 28.13 -3.40
C ASP A 357 -10.62 27.15 -4.29
N ARG A 358 -9.39 27.48 -4.65
CA ARG A 358 -8.50 26.56 -5.37
C ARG A 358 -8.19 25.31 -4.53
N ARG A 359 -7.94 25.47 -3.22
CA ARG A 359 -7.73 24.35 -2.29
C ARG A 359 -8.94 23.39 -2.29
N ALA A 360 -10.15 23.93 -2.17
CA ALA A 360 -11.37 23.14 -2.18
C ALA A 360 -11.59 22.43 -3.54
N LEU A 361 -11.34 23.12 -4.65
CA LEU A 361 -11.48 22.55 -5.99
C LEU A 361 -10.52 21.39 -6.23
N ILE A 362 -9.24 21.53 -5.83
CA ILE A 362 -8.25 20.46 -6.01
C ILE A 362 -8.56 19.27 -5.11
N ALA A 363 -8.96 19.50 -3.85
CA ALA A 363 -9.37 18.45 -2.92
C ALA A 363 -10.56 17.63 -3.48
N GLN A 364 -11.54 18.29 -4.09
CA GLN A 364 -12.64 17.61 -4.77
C GLN A 364 -12.13 16.73 -5.93
N ARG A 365 -11.26 17.25 -6.78
CA ARG A 365 -10.71 16.53 -7.94
C ARG A 365 -9.82 15.34 -7.52
N GLU A 366 -9.03 15.51 -6.46
CA GLU A 366 -8.27 14.42 -5.86
C GLU A 366 -9.20 13.32 -5.34
N SER A 367 -10.29 13.67 -4.66
CA SER A 367 -11.27 12.69 -4.18
C SER A 367 -11.95 11.95 -5.34
N GLU A 368 -12.31 12.66 -6.41
CA GLU A 368 -12.88 12.06 -7.63
C GLU A 368 -11.88 11.10 -8.31
N LEU A 369 -10.62 11.52 -8.45
CA LEU A 369 -9.54 10.70 -8.98
C LEU A 369 -9.40 9.39 -8.20
N VAL A 370 -9.36 9.48 -6.85
CA VAL A 370 -9.19 8.31 -5.99
C VAL A 370 -10.40 7.39 -6.07
N ARG A 371 -11.63 7.91 -6.00
CA ARG A 371 -12.85 7.10 -6.12
C ARG A 371 -12.94 6.35 -7.43
N SER A 372 -12.56 7.00 -8.53
CA SER A 372 -12.71 6.44 -9.87
C SER A 372 -11.64 5.40 -10.23
N ASN A 373 -10.46 5.44 -9.56
CA ASN A 373 -9.33 4.61 -9.98
C ASN A 373 -8.73 3.75 -8.87
N PHE A 374 -8.85 4.17 -7.59
CA PHE A 374 -8.22 3.53 -6.45
C PHE A 374 -9.24 2.95 -5.47
N GLY A 375 -10.53 3.11 -5.72
CA GLY A 375 -11.57 2.51 -4.91
C GLY A 375 -11.42 0.98 -4.86
N LEU A 376 -11.61 0.40 -3.68
CA LEU A 376 -11.45 -1.03 -3.48
C LEU A 376 -12.40 -1.85 -4.38
N ASP A 377 -13.61 -1.36 -4.59
CA ASP A 377 -14.60 -1.90 -5.51
C ASP A 377 -14.13 -1.87 -6.96
N VAL A 378 -13.59 -0.74 -7.42
CA VAL A 378 -13.04 -0.56 -8.78
C VAL A 378 -11.88 -1.51 -9.02
N VAL A 379 -10.92 -1.54 -8.11
CA VAL A 379 -9.73 -2.40 -8.22
C VAL A 379 -10.11 -3.88 -8.14
N ALA A 380 -11.07 -4.27 -7.30
CA ALA A 380 -11.56 -5.63 -7.22
C ALA A 380 -12.26 -6.07 -8.52
N GLU A 381 -13.06 -5.19 -9.13
CA GLU A 381 -13.72 -5.46 -10.42
C GLU A 381 -12.69 -5.74 -11.53
N GLU A 382 -11.60 -4.97 -11.61
CA GLU A 382 -10.53 -5.22 -12.59
C GLU A 382 -9.82 -6.57 -12.36
N HIS A 383 -9.61 -6.96 -11.10
CA HIS A 383 -9.11 -8.30 -10.78
C HIS A 383 -10.07 -9.38 -11.23
N LEU A 384 -11.37 -9.22 -10.99
CA LEU A 384 -12.39 -10.19 -11.38
C LEU A 384 -12.50 -10.33 -12.90
N ARG A 385 -12.50 -9.23 -13.65
CA ARG A 385 -12.47 -9.25 -15.13
C ARG A 385 -11.25 -10.01 -15.65
N THR A 386 -10.08 -9.79 -15.02
CA THR A 386 -8.86 -10.49 -15.38
C THR A 386 -8.96 -11.98 -15.08
N PHE A 387 -9.51 -12.39 -13.93
CA PHE A 387 -9.74 -13.80 -13.63
C PHE A 387 -10.70 -14.45 -14.63
N GLU A 388 -11.81 -13.82 -14.97
CA GLU A 388 -12.77 -14.34 -15.97
C GLU A 388 -12.10 -14.57 -17.32
N LYS A 389 -11.30 -13.61 -17.79
CA LYS A 389 -10.53 -13.74 -19.01
C LYS A 389 -9.55 -14.91 -18.95
N LEU A 390 -8.75 -15.02 -17.89
CA LEU A 390 -7.76 -16.08 -17.73
C LEU A 390 -8.40 -17.47 -17.61
N VAL A 391 -9.54 -17.60 -16.94
CA VAL A 391 -10.30 -18.86 -16.84
C VAL A 391 -10.84 -19.25 -18.20
N SER A 392 -11.44 -18.31 -18.94
CA SER A 392 -11.93 -18.57 -20.30
C SER A 392 -10.82 -19.01 -21.26
N GLU A 393 -9.65 -18.35 -21.21
CA GLU A 393 -8.47 -18.72 -22.00
C GLU A 393 -7.96 -20.14 -21.65
N ALA A 394 -7.96 -20.50 -20.35
CA ALA A 394 -7.54 -21.82 -19.89
C ALA A 394 -8.50 -22.93 -20.34
N ASP A 395 -9.81 -22.67 -20.36
CA ASP A 395 -10.82 -23.64 -20.81
C ASP A 395 -10.76 -23.93 -22.32
N VAL A 396 -10.39 -22.90 -23.11
CA VAL A 396 -10.18 -23.09 -24.57
C VAL A 396 -8.95 -23.95 -24.89
N LEU A 397 -7.96 -23.98 -23.97
CA LEU A 397 -6.72 -24.76 -24.15
C LEU A 397 -6.79 -26.21 -23.60
N ARG A 398 -7.87 -26.56 -22.89
CA ARG A 398 -8.17 -27.91 -22.40
C ARG A 398 -8.97 -28.73 -23.43
#